data_24533ef69dd7f0b6d76d6e7ee83d3c40
#
_entry.id   24533ef69dd7f0b6d76d6e7ee83d3c40
#
_cell.length_a   1.000
_cell.length_b   1.000
_cell.length_c   1.000
_cell.angle_alpha   90.00
_cell.angle_beta   90.00
_cell.angle_gamma   90.00
#
_symmetry.space_group_name_H-M   'P 1'
#
loop_
_entity.id
_entity.type
_entity.pdbx_description
1 polymer ?
#
loop_
_entity_poly.entity_id
_entity_poly.type
_entity_poly.pdbx_seq_one_letter_code
_entity_poly.pdbx_strand_id
1 'polypeptide(L)'
;MAVTILNFPASASLVESPVMFQVNDTTDATTSSSYQFVCDLYTWQGHITTDKPSTPSYILNKFPVTDYTGNPGTIFDVSPILNSTMSASLADVYQGTFVQPIHLPRWYTAEFYGKYLDTTTQTYVTTSHQSVSGWDNFVALSGYNLWGERTGNAGLTSATPFSESVDKYPILSTLPSDVTQSVISLDIPYYFSVYSLEDNATQGQVYQAVISTDVPSSTYTINLDSVNAYTTSSRVAPNTQISPYMFATMSADGGSTVNIEIQDSLSNPIGESITLSISECSKQYTPQRIVFKNRYGAFDQFEFPLVSRKSFSTNVKSYKQNALETPLYSTYDTFKGDALYYTEGQETLTVNTDYVDEKFNDFFKGLLVSNEIYLVQPKPEATRWEDGLGATFLPLVLTNNTVQLKTGEVDKLIQYTFEFRFSTPYKLTL
;
A
#
# COMPACT_ATOMS: atom_id res chain seq x y z
N MET A 1 -41.94 -2.42 -2.84
CA MET A 1 -41.00 -3.41 -3.38
C MET A 1 -39.58 -3.06 -2.92
N ALA A 2 -38.64 -3.94 -3.14
CA ALA A 2 -37.28 -3.75 -2.65
C ALA A 2 -36.40 -3.22 -3.78
N VAL A 3 -35.40 -2.41 -3.44
CA VAL A 3 -34.30 -2.02 -4.31
C VAL A 3 -33.60 -3.28 -4.83
N THR A 4 -33.21 -3.31 -6.09
CA THR A 4 -32.45 -4.41 -6.68
C THR A 4 -31.00 -3.99 -6.87
N ILE A 5 -30.05 -4.80 -6.41
CA ILE A 5 -28.64 -4.59 -6.61
C ILE A 5 -28.25 -5.24 -7.94
N LEU A 6 -27.77 -4.44 -8.89
CA LEU A 6 -27.40 -4.89 -10.24
C LEU A 6 -25.93 -5.29 -10.33
N ASN A 7 -25.05 -4.47 -9.75
CA ASN A 7 -23.62 -4.71 -9.72
C ASN A 7 -23.07 -4.34 -8.34
N PHE A 8 -22.04 -5.04 -7.93
CA PHE A 8 -21.34 -4.85 -6.66
C PHE A 8 -19.83 -5.13 -6.83
N PRO A 9 -18.99 -4.63 -5.92
CA PRO A 9 -17.56 -4.82 -5.98
C PRO A 9 -17.15 -6.29 -5.84
N ALA A 10 -15.90 -6.60 -6.22
CA ALA A 10 -15.28 -7.87 -5.91
C ALA A 10 -15.12 -8.06 -4.39
N SER A 11 -14.90 -9.30 -3.94
CA SER A 11 -14.72 -9.63 -2.52
C SER A 11 -13.58 -8.86 -1.85
N ALA A 12 -12.51 -8.57 -2.59
CA ALA A 12 -11.44 -7.66 -2.21
C ALA A 12 -11.38 -6.49 -3.19
N SER A 13 -11.36 -5.27 -2.67
CA SER A 13 -11.39 -4.04 -3.45
C SER A 13 -10.22 -3.14 -3.13
N LEU A 14 -9.59 -2.57 -4.15
CA LEU A 14 -8.53 -1.59 -4.02
C LEU A 14 -9.13 -0.18 -4.00
N VAL A 15 -9.08 0.49 -2.83
CA VAL A 15 -9.90 1.69 -2.57
C VAL A 15 -9.38 2.99 -3.19
N GLU A 16 -8.18 3.02 -3.74
CA GLU A 16 -7.72 4.13 -4.57
C GLU A 16 -8.31 4.08 -5.99
N SER A 17 -9.05 3.02 -6.29
CA SER A 17 -9.89 2.86 -7.47
C SER A 17 -11.37 2.88 -7.09
N PRO A 18 -12.28 3.20 -8.03
CA PRO A 18 -13.70 3.24 -7.75
C PRO A 18 -14.24 1.90 -7.22
N VAL A 19 -14.95 1.93 -6.10
CA VAL A 19 -15.64 0.79 -5.48
C VAL A 19 -17.14 1.07 -5.57
N MET A 20 -17.78 0.48 -6.57
CA MET A 20 -19.11 0.89 -7.00
C MET A 20 -20.15 -0.17 -6.74
N PHE A 21 -21.30 0.27 -6.21
CA PHE A 21 -22.57 -0.49 -6.18
C PHE A 21 -23.56 0.16 -7.12
N GLN A 22 -24.17 -0.63 -7.98
CA GLN A 22 -25.23 -0.16 -8.85
C GLN A 22 -26.56 -0.75 -8.39
N VAL A 23 -27.53 0.11 -8.17
CA VAL A 23 -28.87 -0.25 -7.71
C VAL A 23 -29.95 0.34 -8.59
N ASN A 24 -31.09 -0.34 -8.69
CA ASN A 24 -32.28 0.19 -9.33
C ASN A 24 -33.55 -0.11 -8.54
N ASP A 25 -34.61 0.61 -8.84
CA ASP A 25 -35.98 0.33 -8.42
C ASP A 25 -36.94 0.74 -9.54
N THR A 26 -37.49 -0.23 -10.21
CA THR A 26 -38.38 -0.01 -11.36
C THR A 26 -39.81 0.31 -10.97
N THR A 27 -40.18 0.25 -9.70
CA THR A 27 -41.55 0.41 -9.22
C THR A 27 -41.74 1.71 -8.46
N ASP A 28 -41.11 1.85 -7.31
CA ASP A 28 -41.36 3.00 -6.43
C ASP A 28 -40.64 4.26 -6.90
N ALA A 29 -39.48 4.13 -7.52
CA ALA A 29 -38.74 5.25 -8.07
C ALA A 29 -39.38 5.88 -9.29
N THR A 30 -40.26 5.17 -9.99
CA THR A 30 -41.02 5.72 -11.13
C THR A 30 -42.28 6.48 -10.69
N THR A 31 -42.78 6.22 -9.50
CA THR A 31 -44.06 6.76 -9.01
C THR A 31 -43.93 7.95 -8.10
N SER A 32 -42.77 8.16 -7.48
CA SER A 32 -42.54 9.27 -6.54
C SER A 32 -41.39 10.18 -6.99
N SER A 33 -41.73 11.47 -7.17
CA SER A 33 -40.75 12.50 -7.51
C SER A 33 -39.73 12.82 -6.40
N SER A 34 -40.04 12.41 -5.17
CA SER A 34 -39.17 12.61 -3.99
C SER A 34 -38.32 11.38 -3.66
N TYR A 35 -38.32 10.36 -4.52
CA TYR A 35 -37.63 9.13 -4.29
C TYR A 35 -36.10 9.33 -4.21
N GLN A 36 -35.48 8.73 -3.21
CA GLN A 36 -34.05 8.68 -3.03
C GLN A 36 -33.62 7.25 -2.77
N PHE A 37 -32.54 6.84 -3.40
CA PHE A 37 -31.81 5.64 -3.02
C PHE A 37 -30.95 5.95 -1.81
N VAL A 38 -30.96 5.09 -0.82
CA VAL A 38 -30.16 5.19 0.40
C VAL A 38 -29.23 3.99 0.45
N CYS A 39 -27.98 4.24 0.77
CA CYS A 39 -26.95 3.24 1.03
C CYS A 39 -26.47 3.42 2.47
N ASP A 40 -26.72 2.43 3.31
CA ASP A 40 -26.19 2.30 4.64
C ASP A 40 -24.86 1.54 4.56
N LEU A 41 -23.75 2.25 4.71
CA LEU A 41 -22.40 1.71 4.62
C LEU A 41 -21.87 1.41 6.03
N TYR A 42 -21.51 0.14 6.25
CA TYR A 42 -20.86 -0.33 7.47
C TYR A 42 -19.38 -0.56 7.20
N THR A 43 -18.52 -0.03 8.05
CA THR A 43 -17.06 -0.22 7.95
C THR A 43 -16.48 -0.54 9.32
N TRP A 44 -15.58 -1.54 9.38
CA TRP A 44 -14.96 -1.91 10.66
C TRP A 44 -13.58 -2.57 10.45
N GLN A 45 -12.86 -2.71 11.54
CA GLN A 45 -11.62 -3.47 11.64
C GLN A 45 -11.81 -4.59 12.66
N GLY A 46 -10.97 -5.61 12.60
CA GLY A 46 -11.05 -6.75 13.51
C GLY A 46 -11.79 -7.94 12.88
N HIS A 47 -12.55 -8.67 13.67
CA HIS A 47 -13.22 -9.88 13.21
C HIS A 47 -14.38 -9.59 12.25
N ILE A 48 -14.47 -10.40 11.20
CA ILE A 48 -15.44 -10.19 10.09
C ILE A 48 -16.90 -10.10 10.54
N THR A 49 -17.31 -10.84 11.55
CA THR A 49 -18.71 -10.91 11.99
C THR A 49 -18.95 -10.28 13.36
N THR A 50 -18.06 -10.52 14.34
CA THR A 50 -18.28 -10.07 15.73
C THR A 50 -18.05 -8.58 15.90
N ASP A 51 -17.20 -7.98 15.08
CA ASP A 51 -16.86 -6.56 15.18
C ASP A 51 -17.65 -5.70 14.18
N LYS A 52 -18.55 -6.31 13.39
CA LYS A 52 -19.47 -5.57 12.53
C LYS A 52 -20.34 -4.64 13.39
N PRO A 53 -20.36 -3.32 13.13
CA PRO A 53 -21.21 -2.40 13.88
C PRO A 53 -22.70 -2.70 13.64
N SER A 54 -23.51 -2.50 14.66
CA SER A 54 -24.97 -2.66 14.58
C SER A 54 -25.67 -1.49 13.89
N THR A 55 -24.97 -0.34 13.75
CA THR A 55 -25.49 0.84 13.07
C THR A 55 -24.57 1.21 11.92
N PRO A 56 -25.09 1.76 10.81
CA PRO A 56 -24.26 2.16 9.69
C PRO A 56 -23.23 3.22 10.10
N SER A 57 -22.02 3.08 9.60
CA SER A 57 -20.95 4.05 9.80
C SER A 57 -21.20 5.33 8.99
N TYR A 58 -21.82 5.17 7.81
CA TYR A 58 -22.17 6.26 6.90
C TYR A 58 -23.51 5.98 6.22
N ILE A 59 -24.26 7.04 5.95
CA ILE A 59 -25.54 6.99 5.21
C ILE A 59 -25.40 7.89 3.98
N LEU A 60 -25.54 7.31 2.80
CA LEU A 60 -25.42 8.01 1.52
C LEU A 60 -26.79 8.07 0.85
N ASN A 61 -27.19 9.24 0.39
CA ASN A 61 -28.46 9.44 -0.31
C ASN A 61 -28.18 9.93 -1.74
N LYS A 62 -28.87 9.33 -2.72
CA LYS A 62 -28.79 9.76 -4.13
C LYS A 62 -30.16 9.74 -4.77
N PHE A 63 -30.40 10.73 -5.66
CA PHE A 63 -31.58 10.73 -6.51
C PHE A 63 -31.45 9.70 -7.64
N PRO A 64 -32.58 9.15 -8.12
CA PRO A 64 -32.59 8.29 -9.28
C PRO A 64 -32.05 9.02 -10.52
N VAL A 65 -31.27 8.30 -11.31
CA VAL A 65 -30.85 8.69 -12.64
C VAL A 65 -31.41 7.64 -13.61
N THR A 66 -32.10 8.09 -14.64
CA THR A 66 -32.65 7.19 -15.66
C THR A 66 -31.49 6.67 -16.52
N ASP A 67 -31.35 5.35 -16.61
CA ASP A 67 -30.38 4.75 -17.51
C ASP A 67 -30.84 4.81 -18.99
N TYR A 68 -30.02 4.32 -19.91
CA TYR A 68 -30.33 4.28 -21.34
C TYR A 68 -31.51 3.38 -21.71
N THR A 69 -31.94 2.51 -20.77
CA THR A 69 -33.12 1.65 -20.95
C THR A 69 -34.39 2.25 -20.37
N GLY A 70 -34.30 3.41 -19.74
CA GLY A 70 -35.43 4.10 -19.12
C GLY A 70 -35.70 3.70 -17.68
N ASN A 71 -34.86 2.87 -17.07
CA ASN A 71 -35.01 2.40 -15.68
C ASN A 71 -34.37 3.39 -14.71
N PRO A 72 -35.06 3.76 -13.62
CA PRO A 72 -34.47 4.60 -12.58
C PRO A 72 -33.50 3.78 -11.73
N GLY A 73 -32.28 4.27 -11.63
CA GLY A 73 -31.22 3.63 -10.85
C GLY A 73 -30.21 4.66 -10.35
N THR A 74 -29.19 4.20 -9.64
CA THR A 74 -28.04 5.02 -9.24
C THR A 74 -26.81 4.18 -9.00
N ILE A 75 -25.66 4.84 -8.95
CA ILE A 75 -24.38 4.23 -8.63
C ILE A 75 -23.82 4.90 -7.39
N PHE A 76 -23.49 4.09 -6.38
CA PHE A 76 -22.77 4.52 -5.19
C PHE A 76 -21.29 4.14 -5.33
N ASP A 77 -20.42 5.13 -5.38
CA ASP A 77 -18.99 4.95 -5.22
C ASP A 77 -18.64 5.19 -3.75
N VAL A 78 -18.19 4.16 -3.07
CA VAL A 78 -17.83 4.20 -1.64
C VAL A 78 -16.32 4.32 -1.43
N SER A 79 -15.53 4.30 -2.52
CA SER A 79 -14.07 4.35 -2.44
C SER A 79 -13.52 5.57 -1.70
N PRO A 80 -14.05 6.81 -1.85
CA PRO A 80 -13.49 7.95 -1.13
C PRO A 80 -13.67 7.84 0.40
N ILE A 81 -14.79 7.24 0.83
CA ILE A 81 -15.06 7.02 2.25
C ILE A 81 -14.12 5.95 2.79
N LEU A 82 -14.02 4.81 2.10
CA LEU A 82 -13.15 3.72 2.52
C LEU A 82 -11.69 4.19 2.57
N ASN A 83 -11.22 4.89 1.54
CA ASN A 83 -9.86 5.41 1.49
C ASN A 83 -9.56 6.38 2.64
N SER A 84 -10.50 7.27 2.97
CA SER A 84 -10.33 8.22 4.08
C SER A 84 -10.25 7.55 5.46
N THR A 85 -10.75 6.33 5.59
CA THR A 85 -10.72 5.56 6.85
C THR A 85 -9.52 4.64 6.96
N MET A 86 -8.73 4.49 5.91
CA MET A 86 -7.54 3.66 5.87
C MET A 86 -6.31 4.54 6.11
N SER A 87 -5.57 4.22 7.14
CA SER A 87 -4.26 4.84 7.39
C SER A 87 -3.17 3.82 7.10
N ALA A 88 -2.26 4.21 6.22
CA ALA A 88 -1.02 3.48 6.03
C ALA A 88 0.03 4.06 6.96
N SER A 89 0.73 3.25 7.72
CA SER A 89 1.96 3.68 8.38
C SER A 89 2.94 2.53 8.42
N LEU A 90 4.14 2.76 7.93
CA LEU A 90 5.30 1.95 8.28
C LEU A 90 5.64 2.28 9.73
N ALA A 91 5.03 1.54 10.66
CA ALA A 91 5.43 1.64 12.05
C ALA A 91 6.66 0.76 12.25
N ASP A 92 7.67 1.34 12.86
CA ASP A 92 8.82 0.59 13.40
C ASP A 92 8.36 -0.21 14.61
N VAL A 93 7.54 -1.23 14.37
CA VAL A 93 7.07 -2.13 15.42
C VAL A 93 7.82 -3.43 15.28
N TYR A 94 8.94 -3.48 15.94
CA TYR A 94 9.68 -4.70 16.12
C TYR A 94 9.12 -5.49 17.32
N GLN A 95 8.59 -6.67 17.04
CA GLN A 95 8.46 -7.73 18.01
C GLN A 95 8.72 -9.09 17.32
N GLY A 96 9.96 -9.56 17.40
CA GLY A 96 10.32 -10.88 16.90
C GLY A 96 10.39 -10.98 15.36
N THR A 97 9.95 -12.10 14.81
CA THR A 97 9.95 -12.40 13.37
C THR A 97 8.84 -11.74 12.57
N PHE A 98 7.94 -11.00 13.22
CA PHE A 98 6.77 -10.41 12.61
C PHE A 98 6.66 -8.92 12.89
N VAL A 99 6.31 -8.18 11.85
CA VAL A 99 5.86 -6.81 11.97
C VAL A 99 4.33 -6.84 11.92
N GLN A 100 3.68 -6.09 12.80
CA GLN A 100 2.22 -5.96 12.73
C GLN A 100 1.81 -5.41 11.36
N PRO A 101 0.62 -5.78 10.84
CA PRO A 101 0.17 -5.32 9.54
C PRO A 101 0.14 -3.79 9.50
N ILE A 102 0.87 -3.22 8.57
CA ILE A 102 0.98 -1.77 8.35
C ILE A 102 -0.32 -1.22 7.79
N HIS A 103 -1.01 -2.04 7.01
CA HIS A 103 -2.33 -1.77 6.48
C HIS A 103 -3.26 -2.85 7.00
N LEU A 104 -4.00 -2.54 8.05
CA LEU A 104 -5.12 -3.38 8.45
C LEU A 104 -6.17 -3.30 7.34
N PRO A 105 -6.52 -4.40 6.67
CA PRO A 105 -7.64 -4.41 5.77
C PRO A 105 -8.88 -3.95 6.53
N ARG A 106 -9.73 -3.21 5.86
CA ARG A 106 -10.98 -2.77 6.44
C ARG A 106 -12.12 -3.58 5.84
N TRP A 107 -12.94 -4.15 6.71
CA TRP A 107 -14.19 -4.78 6.28
C TRP A 107 -15.21 -3.72 5.96
N TYR A 108 -16.04 -3.98 4.98
CA TYR A 108 -17.20 -3.16 4.70
C TYR A 108 -18.34 -3.99 4.15
N THR A 109 -19.55 -3.52 4.36
CA THR A 109 -20.77 -4.03 3.72
C THR A 109 -21.73 -2.88 3.50
N ALA A 110 -22.67 -3.04 2.58
CA ALA A 110 -23.65 -2.02 2.25
C ALA A 110 -25.05 -2.62 2.18
N GLU A 111 -26.02 -1.90 2.75
CA GLU A 111 -27.44 -2.19 2.65
C GLU A 111 -28.13 -1.06 1.89
N PHE A 112 -29.05 -1.41 1.01
CA PHE A 112 -29.70 -0.45 0.13
C PHE A 112 -31.21 -0.47 0.33
N TYR A 113 -31.83 0.70 0.33
CA TYR A 113 -33.27 0.86 0.36
C TYR A 113 -33.69 2.16 -0.33
N GLY A 114 -34.98 2.25 -0.66
CA GLY A 114 -35.58 3.47 -1.17
C GLY A 114 -36.24 4.26 -0.04
N LYS A 115 -36.19 5.59 -0.14
CA LYS A 115 -36.88 6.52 0.76
C LYS A 115 -37.61 7.54 -0.05
N TYR A 116 -38.90 7.73 0.21
CA TYR A 116 -39.73 8.71 -0.48
C TYR A 116 -40.81 9.29 0.44
N LEU A 117 -41.32 10.46 0.08
CA LEU A 117 -42.42 11.09 0.77
C LEU A 117 -43.74 10.55 0.19
N ASP A 118 -44.53 9.86 1.02
CA ASP A 118 -45.89 9.47 0.65
C ASP A 118 -46.77 10.74 0.67
N THR A 119 -47.29 11.08 -0.50
CA THR A 119 -48.11 12.28 -0.67
C THR A 119 -49.49 12.18 0.03
N THR A 120 -49.93 10.96 0.35
CA THR A 120 -51.21 10.72 1.04
C THR A 120 -51.08 10.90 2.55
N THR A 121 -50.03 10.33 3.13
CA THR A 121 -49.80 10.35 4.59
C THR A 121 -48.90 11.50 5.03
N GLN A 122 -48.25 12.18 4.08
CA GLN A 122 -47.23 13.24 4.32
C GLN A 122 -46.08 12.75 5.23
N THR A 123 -45.78 11.46 5.21
CA THR A 123 -44.71 10.84 5.97
C THR A 123 -43.69 10.21 5.05
N TYR A 124 -42.43 10.15 5.52
CA TYR A 124 -41.41 9.41 4.78
C TYR A 124 -41.60 7.90 4.97
N VAL A 125 -41.63 7.21 3.85
CA VAL A 125 -41.71 5.74 3.78
C VAL A 125 -40.36 5.22 3.31
N THR A 126 -39.93 4.12 3.91
CA THR A 126 -38.72 3.38 3.50
C THR A 126 -39.11 2.03 2.95
N THR A 127 -38.47 1.60 1.86
CA THR A 127 -38.61 0.24 1.36
C THR A 127 -37.83 -0.76 2.22
N SER A 128 -37.98 -2.05 1.97
CA SER A 128 -37.18 -3.06 2.68
C SER A 128 -35.72 -2.94 2.31
N HIS A 129 -34.87 -3.11 3.31
CA HIS A 129 -33.40 -3.13 3.15
C HIS A 129 -32.97 -4.36 2.36
N GLN A 130 -32.03 -4.18 1.46
CA GLN A 130 -31.43 -5.24 0.64
C GLN A 130 -29.93 -5.23 0.82
N SER A 131 -29.35 -6.39 1.10
CA SER A 131 -27.92 -6.65 1.09
C SER A 131 -27.52 -7.42 -0.17
N VAL A 132 -26.23 -7.45 -0.47
CA VAL A 132 -25.71 -8.27 -1.58
C VAL A 132 -25.87 -9.74 -1.24
N SER A 133 -26.65 -10.45 -2.07
CA SER A 133 -26.92 -11.87 -1.85
C SER A 133 -25.65 -12.71 -2.02
N GLY A 134 -25.33 -13.51 -1.01
CA GLY A 134 -24.18 -14.43 -1.03
C GLY A 134 -22.84 -13.83 -0.62
N TRP A 135 -22.77 -12.51 -0.39
CA TRP A 135 -21.55 -11.80 0.03
C TRP A 135 -21.89 -10.78 1.12
N ASP A 136 -21.84 -11.22 2.35
CA ASP A 136 -22.22 -10.34 3.45
C ASP A 136 -21.16 -9.30 3.78
N ASN A 137 -19.88 -9.55 3.45
CA ASN A 137 -18.77 -8.68 3.79
C ASN A 137 -17.69 -8.64 2.71
N PHE A 138 -17.17 -7.46 2.46
CA PHE A 138 -16.12 -7.15 1.50
C PHE A 138 -14.88 -6.66 2.23
N VAL A 139 -13.72 -6.82 1.59
CA VAL A 139 -12.43 -6.32 2.09
C VAL A 139 -11.97 -5.13 1.27
N ALA A 140 -11.59 -4.07 1.95
CA ALA A 140 -10.93 -2.90 1.38
C ALA A 140 -9.42 -2.97 1.62
N LEU A 141 -8.63 -2.82 0.56
CA LEU A 141 -7.17 -2.72 0.59
C LEU A 141 -6.75 -1.35 0.05
N SER A 142 -5.72 -0.76 0.64
CA SER A 142 -5.21 0.55 0.25
C SER A 142 -4.34 0.46 -1.01
N GLY A 143 -4.96 0.36 -2.18
CA GLY A 143 -4.26 0.24 -3.44
C GLY A 143 -5.15 0.65 -4.62
N TYR A 144 -4.65 0.48 -5.85
CA TYR A 144 -5.34 0.88 -7.06
C TYR A 144 -5.25 -0.18 -8.17
N ASN A 145 -6.27 -0.19 -9.04
CA ASN A 145 -6.32 -1.02 -10.24
C ASN A 145 -5.83 -0.22 -11.45
N LEU A 146 -5.16 -0.91 -12.37
CA LEU A 146 -4.83 -0.33 -13.66
C LEU A 146 -6.11 -0.15 -14.49
N TRP A 147 -6.10 0.85 -15.39
CA TRP A 147 -7.26 1.15 -16.22
C TRP A 147 -7.78 -0.05 -17.02
N GLY A 148 -6.89 -0.89 -17.52
CA GLY A 148 -7.23 -2.08 -18.31
C GLY A 148 -7.80 -3.26 -17.51
N GLU A 149 -7.71 -3.21 -16.17
CA GLU A 149 -8.20 -4.28 -15.28
C GLU A 149 -9.67 -4.11 -14.90
N ARG A 150 -10.34 -3.10 -15.42
CA ARG A 150 -11.77 -2.90 -15.21
C ARG A 150 -12.55 -3.90 -16.03
N THR A 151 -13.30 -4.75 -15.35
CA THR A 151 -14.18 -5.76 -15.94
C THR A 151 -15.63 -5.53 -15.54
N GLY A 152 -16.55 -6.24 -16.20
CA GLY A 152 -17.98 -6.20 -15.91
C GLY A 152 -18.78 -5.24 -16.78
N ASN A 153 -20.12 -5.30 -16.64
CA ASN A 153 -21.05 -4.46 -17.40
C ASN A 153 -20.79 -2.98 -17.11
N ALA A 154 -20.44 -2.22 -18.14
CA ALA A 154 -20.12 -0.81 -18.08
C ALA A 154 -18.80 -0.45 -17.33
N GLY A 155 -17.88 -1.38 -17.11
CA GLY A 155 -16.60 -1.11 -16.42
C GLY A 155 -16.74 -0.70 -14.95
N LEU A 156 -17.85 -1.10 -14.31
CA LEU A 156 -18.18 -0.75 -12.92
C LEU A 156 -17.55 -1.69 -11.89
N THR A 157 -17.19 -2.91 -12.30
CA THR A 157 -16.51 -3.86 -11.44
C THR A 157 -15.02 -3.88 -11.75
N SER A 158 -14.18 -3.72 -10.74
CA SER A 158 -12.76 -3.96 -10.87
C SER A 158 -12.50 -5.44 -10.64
N ALA A 159 -11.96 -6.14 -11.64
CA ALA A 159 -11.29 -7.40 -11.35
C ALA A 159 -10.00 -7.05 -10.61
N THR A 160 -9.93 -7.36 -9.34
CA THR A 160 -8.63 -7.39 -8.68
C THR A 160 -7.94 -8.69 -9.06
N PRO A 161 -6.61 -8.71 -9.18
CA PRO A 161 -5.86 -9.96 -9.38
C PRO A 161 -6.18 -11.01 -8.31
N PHE A 162 -6.76 -10.59 -7.17
CA PHE A 162 -7.17 -11.45 -6.06
C PHE A 162 -8.56 -12.09 -6.23
N SER A 163 -9.36 -11.64 -7.21
CA SER A 163 -10.75 -12.11 -7.34
C SER A 163 -10.87 -13.41 -8.11
N GLU A 164 -9.88 -13.82 -8.88
CA GLU A 164 -9.99 -14.96 -9.79
C GLU A 164 -9.46 -16.28 -9.23
N SER A 165 -8.49 -16.26 -8.34
CA SER A 165 -8.11 -17.42 -7.53
C SER A 165 -7.15 -17.02 -6.40
N VAL A 166 -7.47 -17.45 -5.21
CA VAL A 166 -6.67 -17.33 -3.98
C VAL A 166 -5.27 -17.90 -4.18
N ASP A 167 -5.15 -18.87 -5.08
CA ASP A 167 -3.97 -19.70 -5.25
C ASP A 167 -2.85 -19.02 -6.06
N LYS A 168 -3.10 -17.85 -6.69
CA LYS A 168 -2.11 -17.24 -7.58
C LYS A 168 -1.21 -16.19 -6.97
N TYR A 169 -1.70 -15.41 -6.00
CA TYR A 169 -0.98 -14.23 -5.53
C TYR A 169 -1.02 -14.07 -4.01
N PRO A 170 -0.47 -15.01 -3.24
CA PRO A 170 -0.44 -14.87 -1.79
C PRO A 170 0.50 -13.76 -1.35
N ILE A 171 1.54 -13.45 -2.12
CA ILE A 171 2.46 -12.35 -1.83
C ILE A 171 2.02 -11.10 -2.58
N LEU A 172 1.76 -10.02 -1.84
CA LEU A 172 1.35 -8.72 -2.38
C LEU A 172 2.57 -7.93 -2.87
N SER A 173 3.21 -8.38 -3.93
CA SER A 173 4.34 -7.70 -4.55
C SER A 173 4.11 -7.46 -6.04
N THR A 174 4.67 -6.39 -6.57
CA THR A 174 4.73 -6.12 -8.01
C THR A 174 6.07 -6.58 -8.63
N LEU A 175 6.93 -7.19 -7.82
CA LEU A 175 8.17 -7.80 -8.31
C LEU A 175 7.84 -8.98 -9.23
N PRO A 176 8.41 -9.04 -10.43
CA PRO A 176 8.21 -10.20 -11.32
C PRO A 176 8.75 -11.48 -10.67
N SER A 177 7.93 -12.53 -10.66
CA SER A 177 8.27 -13.82 -10.04
C SER A 177 9.44 -14.56 -10.69
N ASP A 178 9.67 -14.29 -11.99
CA ASP A 178 10.74 -14.89 -12.78
C ASP A 178 12.04 -14.07 -12.78
N VAL A 179 12.11 -13.05 -11.91
CA VAL A 179 13.28 -12.19 -11.78
C VAL A 179 13.84 -12.28 -10.37
N THR A 180 15.15 -12.43 -10.28
CA THR A 180 15.87 -12.43 -9.01
C THR A 180 16.27 -11.02 -8.63
N GLN A 181 15.86 -10.59 -7.44
CA GLN A 181 16.29 -9.30 -6.88
C GLN A 181 17.57 -9.48 -6.08
N SER A 182 18.56 -8.61 -6.32
CA SER A 182 19.80 -8.61 -5.54
C SER A 182 19.60 -7.92 -4.18
N VAL A 183 20.08 -8.56 -3.11
CA VAL A 183 20.12 -8.04 -1.74
C VAL A 183 21.57 -8.01 -1.28
N ILE A 184 22.06 -6.83 -0.94
CA ILE A 184 23.48 -6.57 -0.55
C ILE A 184 23.55 -6.19 0.92
N SER A 185 22.60 -5.40 1.41
CA SER A 185 22.53 -4.94 2.80
C SER A 185 21.84 -5.98 3.66
N LEU A 186 22.64 -6.86 4.27
CA LEU A 186 22.12 -7.92 5.15
C LEU A 186 21.79 -7.41 6.56
N ASP A 187 22.17 -6.21 6.89
CA ASP A 187 21.92 -5.51 8.16
C ASP A 187 20.56 -4.79 8.20
N ILE A 188 19.81 -4.84 7.10
CA ILE A 188 18.47 -4.27 6.98
C ILE A 188 17.47 -5.39 6.74
N PRO A 189 16.33 -5.44 7.47
CA PRO A 189 15.31 -6.48 7.23
C PRO A 189 14.70 -6.35 5.83
N TYR A 190 14.34 -7.48 5.25
CA TYR A 190 13.57 -7.54 4.01
C TYR A 190 12.10 -7.79 4.34
N TYR A 191 11.22 -6.90 3.89
CA TYR A 191 9.78 -6.95 4.17
C TYR A 191 9.02 -7.54 2.99
N PHE A 192 8.00 -8.32 3.27
CA PHE A 192 7.02 -8.77 2.28
C PHE A 192 5.64 -8.91 2.94
N SER A 193 4.60 -8.68 2.17
CA SER A 193 3.23 -8.78 2.66
C SER A 193 2.54 -9.99 2.07
N VAL A 194 1.77 -10.69 2.90
CA VAL A 194 1.04 -11.89 2.51
C VAL A 194 -0.45 -11.64 2.69
N TYR A 195 -1.24 -12.11 1.75
CA TYR A 195 -2.70 -11.99 1.76
C TYR A 195 -3.37 -13.35 1.68
N SER A 196 -4.36 -13.58 2.51
CA SER A 196 -5.19 -14.79 2.49
C SER A 196 -6.66 -14.41 2.36
N LEU A 197 -7.39 -15.11 1.50
CA LEU A 197 -8.81 -14.84 1.22
C LEU A 197 -9.79 -15.61 2.09
N GLU A 198 -9.39 -16.70 2.74
CA GLU A 198 -10.33 -17.64 3.36
C GLU A 198 -10.12 -17.91 4.86
N ASP A 199 -11.20 -18.38 5.49
CA ASP A 199 -11.40 -18.45 6.94
C ASP A 199 -11.00 -19.77 7.61
N ASN A 200 -10.64 -20.79 6.86
CA ASN A 200 -10.46 -22.13 7.43
C ASN A 200 -9.13 -22.74 7.02
N ALA A 201 -8.47 -23.40 7.95
CA ALA A 201 -7.24 -24.16 7.74
C ALA A 201 -7.44 -25.40 6.83
N THR A 202 -8.13 -25.24 5.72
CA THR A 202 -8.30 -26.25 4.68
C THR A 202 -7.16 -26.19 3.67
N GLN A 203 -6.97 -27.26 2.96
CA GLN A 203 -5.98 -27.37 1.90
C GLN A 203 -6.09 -26.22 0.90
N GLY A 204 -4.98 -25.55 0.61
CA GLY A 204 -4.91 -24.39 -0.30
C GLY A 204 -4.90 -23.01 0.37
N GLN A 205 -4.88 -22.94 1.69
CA GLN A 205 -4.84 -21.67 2.43
C GLN A 205 -3.45 -21.32 2.92
N VAL A 206 -3.17 -20.01 2.99
CA VAL A 206 -1.92 -19.50 3.53
C VAL A 206 -1.76 -19.91 5.00
N TYR A 207 -0.82 -20.79 5.26
CA TYR A 207 -0.51 -21.28 6.59
C TYR A 207 0.85 -20.82 7.10
N GLN A 208 1.86 -20.91 6.23
CA GLN A 208 3.23 -20.57 6.59
C GLN A 208 4.00 -19.95 5.44
N ALA A 209 4.99 -19.13 5.77
CA ALA A 209 6.01 -18.69 4.84
C ALA A 209 7.28 -19.50 5.09
N VAL A 210 7.79 -20.15 4.07
CA VAL A 210 9.05 -20.90 4.10
C VAL A 210 10.11 -20.08 3.40
N ILE A 211 11.16 -19.75 4.13
CA ILE A 211 12.32 -19.01 3.65
C ILE A 211 13.46 -20.02 3.56
N SER A 212 13.87 -20.37 2.38
CA SER A 212 14.89 -21.37 2.11
C SER A 212 16.05 -20.79 1.29
N THR A 213 17.20 -21.41 1.44
CA THR A 213 18.38 -21.11 0.61
C THR A 213 18.72 -22.26 -0.30
N ASP A 214 19.61 -22.03 -1.24
CA ASP A 214 20.26 -23.06 -2.06
C ASP A 214 21.08 -24.08 -1.23
N VAL A 215 21.34 -23.75 0.05
CA VAL A 215 21.96 -24.67 1.01
C VAL A 215 20.85 -25.30 1.88
N PRO A 216 20.65 -26.63 1.83
CA PRO A 216 19.49 -27.28 2.48
C PRO A 216 19.42 -27.15 4.01
N SER A 217 20.50 -26.75 4.67
CA SER A 217 20.58 -26.62 6.12
C SER A 217 19.94 -25.34 6.68
N SER A 218 19.68 -24.35 5.83
CA SER A 218 19.20 -23.01 6.25
C SER A 218 17.79 -22.77 5.74
N THR A 219 16.82 -23.38 6.41
CA THR A 219 15.40 -23.15 6.15
C THR A 219 14.73 -22.60 7.39
N TYR A 220 14.02 -21.48 7.23
CA TYR A 220 13.21 -20.86 8.27
C TYR A 220 11.74 -20.94 7.90
N THR A 221 10.93 -21.36 8.84
CA THR A 221 9.48 -21.41 8.68
C THR A 221 8.84 -20.37 9.58
N ILE A 222 8.06 -19.48 8.99
CA ILE A 222 7.28 -18.47 9.67
C ILE A 222 5.83 -18.92 9.65
N ASN A 223 5.28 -19.30 10.79
CA ASN A 223 3.88 -19.66 10.89
C ASN A 223 3.01 -18.39 10.82
N LEU A 224 2.28 -18.23 9.74
CA LEU A 224 1.40 -17.09 9.49
C LEU A 224 0.05 -17.24 10.19
N ASP A 225 -0.34 -18.46 10.53
CA ASP A 225 -1.57 -18.72 11.25
C ASP A 225 -1.49 -18.27 12.72
N SER A 226 -0.35 -18.48 13.38
CA SER A 226 -0.17 -18.11 14.80
C SER A 226 0.02 -16.61 15.05
N VAL A 227 0.37 -15.85 14.03
CA VAL A 227 0.57 -14.39 14.12
C VAL A 227 -0.73 -13.63 14.20
N ASN A 228 -1.75 -14.28 13.81
CA ASN A 228 -3.08 -13.74 13.74
C ASN A 228 -3.82 -13.86 15.07
N ALA A 229 -3.55 -12.99 16.03
CA ALA A 229 -4.49 -12.75 17.13
C ALA A 229 -5.89 -12.28 16.63
N TYR A 230 -6.01 -12.09 15.32
CA TYR A 230 -7.23 -11.75 14.58
C TYR A 230 -7.83 -12.96 13.84
N THR A 231 -7.43 -14.14 14.19
CA THR A 231 -7.35 -15.35 13.39
C THR A 231 -8.55 -16.21 13.35
N THR A 232 -9.67 -15.86 13.65
CA THR A 232 -10.74 -16.86 13.38
C THR A 232 -11.54 -16.62 12.12
N SER A 233 -11.20 -15.63 11.32
CA SER A 233 -11.84 -15.40 10.02
C SER A 233 -11.36 -14.13 9.33
N SER A 234 -10.10 -13.79 9.43
CA SER A 234 -9.62 -12.53 8.86
C SER A 234 -8.74 -12.77 7.66
N ARG A 235 -9.19 -12.26 6.57
CA ARG A 235 -8.37 -11.99 5.39
C ARG A 235 -7.36 -10.94 5.76
N VAL A 236 -6.17 -11.34 6.15
CA VAL A 236 -5.14 -10.44 6.67
C VAL A 236 -4.00 -10.34 5.67
N ALA A 237 -3.44 -9.16 5.53
CA ALA A 237 -2.18 -8.94 4.85
C ALA A 237 -1.09 -8.60 5.89
N PRO A 238 -0.53 -9.59 6.62
CA PRO A 238 0.55 -9.32 7.53
C PRO A 238 1.81 -8.95 6.74
N ASN A 239 2.48 -7.91 7.18
CA ASN A 239 3.85 -7.70 6.76
C ASN A 239 4.74 -8.66 7.52
N THR A 240 5.48 -9.41 6.75
CA THR A 240 6.44 -10.38 7.23
C THR A 240 7.84 -9.88 6.90
N GLN A 241 8.82 -10.25 7.68
CA GLN A 241 10.20 -9.83 7.42
C GLN A 241 11.17 -11.01 7.48
N ILE A 242 12.19 -10.94 6.63
CA ILE A 242 13.43 -11.69 6.83
C ILE A 242 14.34 -10.81 7.66
N SER A 243 14.62 -11.24 8.88
CA SER A 243 15.46 -10.46 9.79
C SER A 243 16.94 -10.45 9.35
N PRO A 244 17.72 -9.45 9.74
CA PRO A 244 19.16 -9.45 9.49
C PRO A 244 19.86 -10.68 10.04
N TYR A 245 19.39 -11.21 11.16
CA TYR A 245 19.92 -12.46 11.73
C TYR A 245 19.74 -13.65 10.78
N MET A 246 18.56 -13.79 10.19
CA MET A 246 18.30 -14.85 9.20
C MET A 246 19.22 -14.71 7.99
N PHE A 247 19.39 -13.50 7.45
CA PHE A 247 20.31 -13.26 6.33
C PHE A 247 21.74 -13.57 6.68
N ALA A 248 22.21 -13.13 7.85
CA ALA A 248 23.57 -13.39 8.29
C ALA A 248 23.84 -14.90 8.46
N THR A 249 22.88 -15.64 9.00
CA THR A 249 23.01 -17.11 9.16
C THR A 249 23.02 -17.79 7.79
N MET A 250 22.09 -17.43 6.90
CA MET A 250 22.02 -17.99 5.55
C MET A 250 23.29 -17.73 4.75
N SER A 251 23.83 -16.52 4.83
CA SER A 251 25.10 -16.16 4.19
C SER A 251 26.29 -16.89 4.81
N ALA A 252 26.33 -17.04 6.15
CA ALA A 252 27.38 -17.77 6.84
C ALA A 252 27.40 -19.26 6.49
N ASP A 253 26.25 -19.84 6.18
CA ASP A 253 26.12 -21.23 5.71
C ASP A 253 26.48 -21.39 4.23
N GLY A 254 26.83 -20.31 3.53
CA GLY A 254 27.23 -20.30 2.13
C GLY A 254 26.06 -20.19 1.14
N GLY A 255 24.87 -19.82 1.63
CA GLY A 255 23.71 -19.57 0.78
C GLY A 255 23.91 -18.35 -0.12
N SER A 256 23.65 -18.47 -1.40
CA SER A 256 23.74 -17.40 -2.39
C SER A 256 22.38 -16.90 -2.85
N THR A 257 21.34 -17.70 -2.69
CA THR A 257 19.98 -17.36 -3.03
C THR A 257 19.03 -17.62 -1.87
N VAL A 258 18.02 -16.77 -1.74
CA VAL A 258 16.94 -16.91 -0.75
C VAL A 258 15.63 -16.98 -1.52
N ASN A 259 14.88 -18.05 -1.30
CA ASN A 259 13.56 -18.23 -1.86
C ASN A 259 12.50 -18.05 -0.77
N ILE A 260 11.51 -17.22 -1.03
CA ILE A 260 10.35 -16.98 -0.15
C ILE A 260 9.15 -17.66 -0.79
N GLU A 261 8.65 -18.71 -0.18
CA GLU A 261 7.52 -19.50 -0.64
C GLU A 261 6.41 -19.51 0.40
N ILE A 262 5.19 -19.34 -0.05
CA ILE A 262 4.01 -19.47 0.81
C ILE A 262 3.44 -20.88 0.67
N GLN A 263 3.12 -21.50 1.78
CA GLN A 263 2.63 -22.86 1.82
C GLN A 263 1.33 -23.00 2.62
N ASP A 264 0.55 -24.02 2.27
CA ASP A 264 -0.62 -24.44 2.99
C ASP A 264 -0.26 -25.29 4.25
N SER A 265 -1.28 -25.72 4.98
CA SER A 265 -1.12 -26.59 6.16
C SER A 265 -0.55 -27.98 5.84
N LEU A 266 -0.56 -28.40 4.58
CA LEU A 266 0.01 -29.65 4.10
C LEU A 266 1.41 -29.47 3.48
N SER A 267 1.98 -28.27 3.59
CA SER A 267 3.26 -27.88 2.99
C SER A 267 3.28 -27.90 1.46
N ASN A 268 2.12 -27.71 0.83
CA ASN A 268 2.09 -27.49 -0.61
C ASN A 268 2.31 -25.99 -0.90
N PRO A 269 3.10 -25.65 -1.95
CA PRO A 269 3.31 -24.25 -2.32
C PRO A 269 2.01 -23.63 -2.87
N ILE A 270 1.77 -22.39 -2.49
CA ILE A 270 0.64 -21.58 -2.96
C ILE A 270 1.19 -20.37 -3.73
N GLY A 271 0.80 -20.27 -5.01
CA GLY A 271 1.15 -19.14 -5.85
C GLY A 271 2.64 -19.05 -6.21
N GLU A 272 3.05 -17.82 -6.48
CA GLU A 272 4.40 -17.52 -6.93
C GLU A 272 5.35 -17.26 -5.77
N SER A 273 6.62 -17.64 -5.91
CA SER A 273 7.67 -17.38 -4.94
C SER A 273 8.48 -16.14 -5.31
N ILE A 274 9.10 -15.51 -4.32
CA ILE A 274 10.09 -14.44 -4.52
C ILE A 274 11.48 -15.03 -4.34
N THR A 275 12.35 -14.80 -5.34
CA THR A 275 13.75 -15.20 -5.27
C THR A 275 14.65 -13.98 -5.09
N LEU A 276 15.46 -14.00 -4.05
CA LEU A 276 16.47 -12.99 -3.75
C LEU A 276 17.86 -13.58 -3.96
N SER A 277 18.78 -12.80 -4.52
CA SER A 277 20.21 -13.16 -4.58
C SER A 277 20.96 -12.42 -3.50
N ILE A 278 21.62 -13.13 -2.61
CA ILE A 278 22.56 -12.55 -1.66
C ILE A 278 23.85 -12.23 -2.41
N SER A 279 24.11 -10.95 -2.62
CA SER A 279 25.32 -10.52 -3.31
C SER A 279 26.30 -9.95 -2.29
N GLU A 280 27.40 -10.65 -2.06
CA GLU A 280 28.54 -10.10 -1.32
C GLU A 280 29.39 -9.18 -2.19
N CYS A 281 29.09 -9.12 -3.48
CA CYS A 281 29.91 -8.44 -4.46
C CYS A 281 29.72 -6.92 -4.41
N SER A 282 30.83 -6.25 -4.24
CA SER A 282 31.06 -4.81 -4.35
C SER A 282 30.44 -3.93 -3.24
N LYS A 283 30.90 -4.09 -2.03
CA LYS A 283 30.83 -3.04 -1.00
C LYS A 283 31.67 -1.79 -1.37
N GLN A 284 31.83 -1.50 -2.66
CA GLN A 284 32.52 -0.30 -3.11
C GLN A 284 31.71 0.95 -2.76
N TYR A 285 30.39 0.82 -2.76
CA TYR A 285 29.45 1.88 -2.42
C TYR A 285 28.48 1.39 -1.34
N THR A 286 27.97 2.29 -0.53
CA THR A 286 26.90 1.97 0.43
C THR A 286 25.57 1.84 -0.33
N PRO A 287 25.01 0.66 -0.43
CA PRO A 287 23.73 0.48 -1.11
C PRO A 287 22.63 1.23 -0.36
N GLN A 288 21.63 1.70 -1.11
CA GLN A 288 20.48 2.41 -0.55
C GLN A 288 19.23 1.58 -0.79
N ARG A 289 18.57 1.15 0.29
CA ARG A 289 17.31 0.42 0.20
C ARG A 289 16.14 1.37 0.28
N ILE A 290 15.32 1.38 -0.77
CA ILE A 290 14.10 2.19 -0.85
C ILE A 290 12.90 1.26 -0.82
N VAL A 291 11.97 1.59 0.07
CA VAL A 291 10.67 0.92 0.23
C VAL A 291 9.60 1.87 -0.27
N PHE A 292 8.65 1.36 -1.02
CA PHE A 292 7.55 2.16 -1.56
C PHE A 292 6.25 1.37 -1.56
N LYS A 293 5.14 2.08 -1.42
CA LYS A 293 3.80 1.50 -1.49
C LYS A 293 3.50 1.09 -2.93
N ASN A 294 3.18 -0.17 -3.13
CA ASN A 294 2.81 -0.71 -4.42
C ASN A 294 1.31 -0.57 -4.71
N ARG A 295 0.88 -0.96 -5.90
CA ARG A 295 -0.52 -0.88 -6.34
C ARG A 295 -1.49 -1.74 -5.54
N TYR A 296 -1.02 -2.74 -4.81
CA TYR A 296 -1.85 -3.61 -3.97
C TYR A 296 -2.00 -3.06 -2.54
N GLY A 297 -1.39 -1.91 -2.24
CA GLY A 297 -1.40 -1.31 -0.93
C GLY A 297 -0.40 -1.92 0.05
N ALA A 298 0.45 -2.80 -0.42
CA ALA A 298 1.58 -3.35 0.31
C ALA A 298 2.85 -2.56 0.00
N PHE A 299 3.97 -2.94 0.63
CA PHE A 299 5.24 -2.31 0.40
C PHE A 299 6.19 -3.22 -0.37
N ASP A 300 6.62 -2.74 -1.51
CA ASP A 300 7.74 -3.28 -2.27
C ASP A 300 9.02 -2.56 -1.92
N GLN A 301 10.15 -3.18 -2.17
CA GLN A 301 11.46 -2.60 -1.89
C GLN A 301 12.46 -2.94 -2.98
N PHE A 302 13.40 -2.03 -3.15
CA PHE A 302 14.50 -2.20 -4.09
C PHE A 302 15.79 -1.65 -3.51
N GLU A 303 16.88 -2.35 -3.76
CA GLU A 303 18.20 -1.94 -3.34
C GLU A 303 18.99 -1.35 -4.51
N PHE A 304 19.48 -0.14 -4.31
CA PHE A 304 20.27 0.61 -5.27
C PHE A 304 21.75 0.47 -4.93
N PRO A 305 22.48 -0.42 -5.62
CA PRO A 305 23.83 -0.81 -5.24
C PRO A 305 24.91 0.16 -5.73
N LEU A 306 24.61 0.97 -6.74
CA LEU A 306 25.59 1.88 -7.33
C LEU A 306 25.73 3.18 -6.55
N VAL A 307 26.61 4.04 -7.02
CA VAL A 307 26.91 5.33 -6.41
C VAL A 307 25.65 6.10 -6.12
N SER A 308 25.41 6.40 -4.85
CA SER A 308 24.42 7.37 -4.42
C SER A 308 25.07 8.73 -4.18
N ARG A 309 24.36 9.81 -4.47
CA ARG A 309 24.82 11.17 -4.25
C ARG A 309 23.83 11.93 -3.40
N LYS A 310 24.31 12.49 -2.28
CA LYS A 310 23.53 13.43 -1.49
C LYS A 310 23.95 14.84 -1.86
N SER A 311 22.99 15.72 -2.14
CA SER A 311 23.21 17.13 -2.33
C SER A 311 22.34 17.93 -1.38
N PHE A 312 22.85 19.09 -0.98
CA PHE A 312 22.19 19.97 -0.04
C PHE A 312 22.00 21.33 -0.69
N SER A 313 20.76 21.77 -0.78
CA SER A 313 20.38 23.07 -1.30
C SER A 313 19.85 23.97 -0.19
N THR A 314 20.15 25.24 -0.24
CA THR A 314 19.68 26.23 0.73
C THR A 314 18.82 27.27 0.02
N ASN A 315 17.64 27.53 0.59
CA ASN A 315 16.79 28.64 0.19
C ASN A 315 16.93 29.74 1.24
N VAL A 316 17.44 30.90 0.82
CA VAL A 316 17.77 31.99 1.72
C VAL A 316 16.98 33.23 1.33
N LYS A 317 16.35 33.86 2.31
CA LYS A 317 15.69 35.15 2.14
C LYS A 317 16.37 36.18 3.00
N SER A 318 16.73 37.32 2.41
CA SER A 318 17.42 38.42 3.08
C SER A 318 16.64 39.72 2.93
N TYR A 319 16.92 40.64 3.82
CA TYR A 319 16.45 42.02 3.69
C TYR A 319 17.65 42.96 3.93
N LYS A 320 17.57 44.15 3.36
CA LYS A 320 18.62 45.17 3.60
C LYS A 320 18.35 45.81 4.95
N GLN A 321 19.34 45.71 5.83
CA GLN A 321 19.33 46.37 7.12
C GLN A 321 19.67 47.84 6.95
N ASN A 322 18.96 48.74 7.64
CA ASN A 322 19.25 50.16 7.60
C ASN A 322 20.52 50.44 8.41
N ALA A 323 21.48 51.12 7.78
CA ALA A 323 22.77 51.46 8.41
C ALA A 323 22.65 52.55 9.49
N LEU A 324 21.55 53.27 9.56
CA LEU A 324 21.38 54.47 10.37
C LEU A 324 20.32 54.29 11.47
N GLU A 325 20.47 53.26 12.27
CA GLU A 325 19.53 53.02 13.39
C GLU A 325 19.81 53.79 14.65
N THR A 326 20.93 54.54 14.76
CA THR A 326 21.21 55.32 15.96
C THR A 326 21.55 56.76 15.63
N PRO A 327 21.05 57.73 16.45
CA PRO A 327 21.34 59.16 16.29
C PRO A 327 22.79 59.54 16.55
N LEU A 328 23.68 58.62 16.81
CA LEU A 328 25.06 58.85 17.24
C LEU A 328 26.16 58.55 16.20
N TYR A 329 25.82 58.33 14.93
CA TYR A 329 26.78 58.13 13.84
C TYR A 329 27.87 57.08 14.08
N SER A 330 27.65 56.09 14.92
CA SER A 330 28.59 55.00 15.12
C SER A 330 28.29 53.85 14.15
N THR A 331 29.24 53.59 13.27
CA THR A 331 29.25 52.35 12.49
C THR A 331 29.70 51.22 13.40
N TYR A 332 28.80 50.30 13.72
CA TYR A 332 29.21 49.10 14.41
C TYR A 332 29.90 48.15 13.42
N ASP A 333 31.02 47.58 13.81
CA ASP A 333 31.77 46.57 13.02
C ASP A 333 30.95 45.33 12.69
N THR A 334 29.81 45.16 13.35
CA THR A 334 28.87 44.05 13.15
C THR A 334 27.75 44.35 12.16
N PHE A 335 27.74 45.57 11.54
CA PHE A 335 26.75 45.92 10.54
C PHE A 335 26.86 45.04 9.29
N LYS A 336 25.82 44.27 9.02
CA LYS A 336 25.68 43.47 7.81
C LYS A 336 24.69 44.17 6.86
N GLY A 337 25.14 44.60 5.71
CA GLY A 337 24.28 45.27 4.72
C GLY A 337 23.05 44.46 4.35
N ASP A 338 23.17 43.11 4.30
CA ASP A 338 22.08 42.16 4.13
C ASP A 338 21.92 41.30 5.41
N ALA A 339 20.77 41.35 6.01
CA ALA A 339 20.40 40.49 7.13
C ALA A 339 19.49 39.36 6.63
N LEU A 340 19.79 38.13 7.08
CA LEU A 340 19.01 36.96 6.77
C LEU A 340 17.86 36.82 7.76
N TYR A 341 16.64 36.69 7.26
CA TYR A 341 15.47 36.42 8.14
C TYR A 341 14.88 35.00 7.95
N TYR A 342 15.23 34.34 6.84
CA TYR A 342 14.79 32.98 6.59
C TYR A 342 15.88 32.17 5.90
N THR A 343 16.14 31.00 6.40
CA THR A 343 17.05 30.02 5.78
C THR A 343 16.46 28.64 5.94
N GLU A 344 16.23 27.96 4.83
CA GLU A 344 15.75 26.59 4.78
C GLU A 344 16.77 25.74 4.03
N GLY A 345 17.04 24.55 4.55
CA GLY A 345 17.91 23.56 3.90
C GLY A 345 17.11 22.38 3.42
N GLN A 346 17.34 21.94 2.18
CA GLN A 346 16.74 20.76 1.60
C GLN A 346 17.83 19.79 1.16
N GLU A 347 17.74 18.56 1.66
CA GLU A 347 18.62 17.47 1.24
C GLU A 347 17.95 16.66 0.12
N THR A 348 18.72 16.29 -0.90
CA THR A 348 18.29 15.42 -1.99
C THR A 348 19.20 14.21 -2.09
N LEU A 349 18.66 13.09 -2.54
CA LEU A 349 19.35 11.82 -2.72
C LEU A 349 19.15 11.35 -4.16
N THR A 350 20.24 11.16 -4.89
CA THR A 350 20.23 10.52 -6.22
C THR A 350 20.75 9.10 -6.07
N VAL A 351 20.00 8.13 -6.59
CA VAL A 351 20.35 6.70 -6.58
C VAL A 351 20.32 6.13 -7.99
N ASN A 352 21.12 5.10 -8.21
CA ASN A 352 21.23 4.43 -9.49
C ASN A 352 21.00 2.93 -9.30
N THR A 353 20.20 2.33 -10.19
CA THR A 353 20.11 0.88 -10.26
C THR A 353 21.41 0.32 -10.85
N ASP A 354 21.69 -0.92 -10.54
CA ASP A 354 22.55 -1.71 -11.43
C ASP A 354 21.79 -2.04 -12.72
N TYR A 355 22.39 -2.81 -13.59
CA TYR A 355 21.71 -3.31 -14.77
C TYR A 355 20.57 -4.24 -14.37
N VAL A 356 19.37 -3.91 -14.81
CA VAL A 356 18.14 -4.63 -14.52
C VAL A 356 17.46 -5.10 -15.82
N ASP A 357 16.68 -6.16 -15.70
CA ASP A 357 15.85 -6.68 -16.80
C ASP A 357 14.69 -5.71 -17.11
N GLU A 358 14.22 -5.71 -18.37
CA GLU A 358 13.06 -4.93 -18.80
C GLU A 358 11.79 -5.24 -17.98
N LYS A 359 11.67 -6.43 -17.44
CA LYS A 359 10.55 -6.85 -16.59
C LYS A 359 10.37 -5.99 -15.34
N PHE A 360 11.44 -5.33 -14.86
CA PHE A 360 11.32 -4.35 -13.77
C PHE A 360 10.62 -3.05 -14.17
N ASN A 361 10.29 -2.83 -15.44
CA ASN A 361 9.64 -1.59 -15.87
C ASN A 361 8.32 -1.33 -15.13
N ASP A 362 7.47 -2.34 -14.98
CA ASP A 362 6.19 -2.17 -14.29
C ASP A 362 6.37 -2.01 -12.78
N PHE A 363 7.36 -2.65 -12.21
CA PHE A 363 7.77 -2.45 -10.83
C PHE A 363 8.21 -0.99 -10.58
N PHE A 364 9.07 -0.43 -11.44
CA PHE A 364 9.50 0.97 -11.31
C PHE A 364 8.40 1.97 -11.64
N LYS A 365 7.42 1.63 -12.50
CA LYS A 365 6.21 2.45 -12.65
C LYS A 365 5.46 2.57 -11.32
N GLY A 366 5.38 1.47 -10.56
CA GLY A 366 4.83 1.48 -9.21
C GLY A 366 5.55 2.46 -8.28
N LEU A 367 6.89 2.48 -8.30
CA LEU A 367 7.69 3.45 -7.55
C LEU A 367 7.39 4.91 -7.98
N LEU A 368 7.27 5.16 -9.29
CA LEU A 368 7.01 6.52 -9.82
C LEU A 368 5.65 7.08 -9.43
N VAL A 369 4.66 6.21 -9.24
CA VAL A 369 3.27 6.59 -8.89
C VAL A 369 3.02 6.52 -7.39
N SER A 370 3.93 5.92 -6.63
CA SER A 370 3.76 5.74 -5.19
C SER A 370 3.68 7.07 -4.45
N ASN A 371 2.70 7.18 -3.58
CA ASN A 371 2.52 8.32 -2.66
C ASN A 371 3.29 8.16 -1.34
N GLU A 372 3.83 6.96 -1.08
CA GLU A 372 4.57 6.63 0.14
C GLU A 372 5.90 5.97 -0.22
N ILE A 373 6.99 6.69 -0.02
CA ILE A 373 8.35 6.24 -0.33
C ILE A 373 9.25 6.51 0.86
N TYR A 374 10.06 5.53 1.25
CA TYR A 374 10.95 5.62 2.39
C TYR A 374 12.33 5.09 2.06
N LEU A 375 13.36 5.78 2.54
CA LEU A 375 14.72 5.27 2.64
C LEU A 375 14.83 4.46 3.93
N VAL A 376 15.24 3.22 3.83
CA VAL A 376 15.44 2.35 5.00
C VAL A 376 16.91 2.34 5.37
N GLN A 377 17.19 2.63 6.63
CA GLN A 377 18.53 2.60 7.18
C GLN A 377 18.57 1.73 8.43
N PRO A 378 19.70 1.06 8.72
CA PRO A 378 19.86 0.34 9.96
C PRO A 378 19.83 1.34 11.13
N LYS A 379 19.22 0.95 12.24
CA LYS A 379 19.14 1.77 13.44
C LYS A 379 20.52 1.87 14.10
N PRO A 380 21.10 3.08 14.28
CA PRO A 380 22.50 3.22 14.72
C PRO A 380 22.79 2.70 16.15
N GLU A 381 21.76 2.56 16.99
CA GLU A 381 21.88 2.21 18.41
C GLU A 381 21.69 0.72 18.71
N ALA A 382 21.42 -0.10 17.68
CA ALA A 382 21.26 -1.53 17.87
C ALA A 382 22.61 -2.20 18.10
N THR A 383 23.01 -2.33 19.38
CA THR A 383 24.27 -2.95 19.77
C THR A 383 24.18 -4.48 19.88
N ARG A 384 23.00 -5.07 19.79
CA ARG A 384 22.78 -6.52 19.86
C ARG A 384 21.75 -6.98 18.83
N TRP A 385 22.05 -8.09 18.19
CA TRP A 385 21.17 -8.82 17.27
C TRP A 385 19.88 -9.31 17.95
N GLU A 386 19.90 -9.46 19.26
CA GLU A 386 18.79 -9.94 20.09
C GLU A 386 17.83 -8.82 20.51
N ASP A 387 18.26 -7.57 20.49
CA ASP A 387 17.49 -6.42 20.99
C ASP A 387 16.55 -5.80 19.91
N GLY A 388 16.26 -6.57 18.85
CA GLY A 388 15.34 -6.15 17.83
C GLY A 388 15.86 -4.98 17.00
N LEU A 389 16.64 -5.31 16.03
CA LEU A 389 17.21 -4.40 15.06
C LEU A 389 16.09 -3.71 14.26
N GLY A 390 15.61 -2.58 14.79
CA GLY A 390 14.70 -1.72 14.08
C GLY A 390 15.40 -1.08 12.88
N ALA A 391 14.68 -0.93 11.80
CA ALA A 391 15.08 -0.06 10.71
C ALA A 391 14.51 1.34 10.94
N THR A 392 15.25 2.36 10.54
CA THR A 392 14.74 3.73 10.50
C THR A 392 14.21 4.01 9.11
N PHE A 393 12.97 4.50 9.04
CA PHE A 393 12.32 4.87 7.79
C PHE A 393 12.35 6.38 7.63
N LEU A 394 13.08 6.86 6.62
CA LEU A 394 13.17 8.28 6.30
C LEU A 394 12.24 8.56 5.12
N PRO A 395 11.19 9.38 5.29
CA PRO A 395 10.24 9.63 4.22
C PRO A 395 10.88 10.44 3.11
N LEU A 396 10.68 9.97 1.88
CA LEU A 396 11.19 10.55 0.65
C LEU A 396 10.05 11.03 -0.24
N VAL A 397 10.34 12.02 -1.06
CA VAL A 397 9.48 12.48 -2.15
C VAL A 397 10.26 12.40 -3.44
N LEU A 398 9.73 11.71 -4.43
CA LEU A 398 10.35 11.61 -5.75
C LEU A 398 10.32 12.97 -6.44
N THR A 399 11.46 13.39 -6.97
CA THR A 399 11.62 14.67 -7.69
C THR A 399 11.68 14.51 -9.20
N ASN A 400 12.04 13.32 -9.70
CA ASN A 400 12.01 13.04 -11.12
C ASN A 400 10.57 12.98 -11.62
N ASN A 401 10.17 13.93 -12.45
CA ASN A 401 8.86 13.94 -13.08
C ASN A 401 8.80 13.01 -14.31
N THR A 402 9.93 12.59 -14.83
CA THR A 402 10.00 11.76 -16.04
C THR A 402 11.17 10.79 -15.94
N VAL A 403 10.88 9.52 -16.11
CA VAL A 403 11.87 8.46 -16.28
C VAL A 403 11.58 7.79 -17.61
N GLN A 404 12.58 7.72 -18.48
CA GLN A 404 12.44 7.04 -19.75
C GLN A 404 12.58 5.52 -19.54
N LEU A 405 11.47 4.83 -19.65
CA LEU A 405 11.47 3.38 -19.64
C LEU A 405 12.02 2.89 -20.96
N LYS A 406 13.11 2.14 -20.90
CA LYS A 406 13.76 1.61 -22.09
C LYS A 406 13.15 0.27 -22.44
N THR A 407 12.78 0.11 -23.71
CA THR A 407 12.32 -1.12 -24.31
C THR A 407 13.20 -1.35 -25.54
N GLY A 408 13.98 -2.40 -25.57
CA GLY A 408 14.83 -2.66 -26.73
C GLY A 408 15.28 -4.10 -26.78
N GLU A 409 15.09 -4.73 -27.93
CA GLU A 409 15.54 -6.12 -28.18
C GLU A 409 17.06 -6.30 -28.09
N VAL A 410 17.83 -5.21 -28.21
CA VAL A 410 19.30 -5.29 -28.31
C VAL A 410 19.99 -5.10 -26.97
N ASP A 411 19.41 -4.30 -26.06
CA ASP A 411 19.95 -4.04 -24.72
C ASP A 411 19.01 -4.62 -23.65
N LYS A 412 19.21 -5.87 -23.30
CA LYS A 412 18.46 -6.54 -22.23
C LYS A 412 18.75 -5.97 -20.83
N LEU A 413 19.77 -5.13 -20.71
CA LEU A 413 20.23 -4.57 -19.44
C LEU A 413 20.00 -3.07 -19.43
N ILE A 414 19.15 -2.64 -18.52
CA ILE A 414 18.69 -1.25 -18.41
C ILE A 414 19.15 -0.70 -17.06
N GLN A 415 19.62 0.53 -17.05
CA GLN A 415 19.99 1.24 -15.83
C GLN A 415 19.11 2.46 -15.65
N TYR A 416 18.58 2.65 -14.43
CA TYR A 416 17.72 3.76 -14.04
C TYR A 416 18.38 4.64 -12.98
N THR A 417 18.09 5.94 -13.04
CA THR A 417 18.47 6.92 -12.04
C THR A 417 17.21 7.56 -11.47
N PHE A 418 17.12 7.58 -10.14
CA PHE A 418 16.04 8.24 -9.42
C PHE A 418 16.59 9.32 -8.52
N GLU A 419 15.85 10.42 -8.42
CA GLU A 419 16.19 11.53 -7.55
C GLU A 419 15.06 11.77 -6.56
N PHE A 420 15.41 11.82 -5.29
CA PHE A 420 14.50 12.01 -4.19
C PHE A 420 14.92 13.22 -3.37
N ARG A 421 13.96 13.90 -2.77
CA ARG A 421 14.20 14.83 -1.68
C ARG A 421 13.69 14.22 -0.38
N PHE A 422 14.37 14.51 0.72
CA PHE A 422 13.85 14.15 2.04
C PHE A 422 12.60 14.98 2.34
N SER A 423 11.55 14.32 2.84
CA SER A 423 10.28 14.99 3.16
C SER A 423 10.45 15.96 4.32
N THR A 424 11.34 15.63 5.28
CA THR A 424 11.63 16.47 6.42
C THR A 424 12.70 17.50 6.06
N PRO A 425 12.47 18.81 6.23
CA PRO A 425 13.47 19.81 6.02
C PRO A 425 14.62 19.67 7.03
N TYR A 426 15.83 20.06 6.66
CA TYR A 426 17.01 19.99 7.52
C TYR A 426 16.84 20.77 8.83
N LYS A 427 16.13 21.89 8.78
CA LYS A 427 15.80 22.70 9.94
C LYS A 427 14.29 22.61 10.19
N LEU A 428 13.90 21.93 11.26
CA LEU A 428 12.52 21.92 11.72
C LEU A 428 12.22 23.28 12.38
N THR A 429 11.46 24.13 11.70
CA THR A 429 10.86 25.33 12.31
C THR A 429 9.47 24.96 12.74
N LEU A 430 9.26 24.90 14.07
CA LEU A 430 7.94 24.75 14.70
C LEU A 430 7.18 26.07 14.67
#